data_830e7e0c22fb23179bb819f04511165d
#
_entry.id   830e7e0c22fb23179bb819f04511165d
#
_cell.length_a   1.000
_cell.length_b   1.000
_cell.length_c   1.000
_cell.angle_alpha   90.00
_cell.angle_beta   90.00
_cell.angle_gamma   90.00
#
_symmetry.space_group_name_H-M   'P 1'
#
loop_
_entity.id
_entity.type
_entity.pdbx_description
1 polymer ?
#
loop_
_entity_poly.entity_id
_entity_poly.type
_entity_poly.pdbx_seq_one_letter_code
_entity_poly.pdbx_strand_id
1 'polypeptide(L)'
;MNKNPLRILDSKSMDTQKVLKNAPKISDYISQDSLNMLETVKETFPNENIEIDHSLVRGLDYYTGFIFEAVSDDLGAQDAYLGGGRYDQLFEELGGKKLPAIGMAIGIERLAEISKNTSSRQTLISFMILSDKIQQKAYKIAHDLRSLNKDIVFEVSLGEGSLKSKLRRANKDKASYAIILGDEELASETILLKSLQEDNSDQKKLTLNEIKKFISSI
;
A
#
# COMPACT_ATOMS: atom_id res chain seq x y z
N MET A 1 18.82 26.35 11.33
CA MET A 1 17.90 25.34 10.77
C MET A 1 16.61 26.04 10.37
N ASN A 2 16.33 26.16 9.09
CA ASN A 2 15.06 26.68 8.63
C ASN A 2 13.99 25.64 9.01
N LYS A 3 13.05 26.05 9.88
CA LYS A 3 11.90 25.21 10.21
C LYS A 3 10.99 25.15 8.99
N ASN A 4 10.50 23.96 8.65
CA ASN A 4 9.53 23.76 7.57
C ASN A 4 8.32 24.72 7.78
N PRO A 5 8.12 25.70 6.90
CA PRO A 5 7.07 26.71 7.08
C PRO A 5 5.66 26.09 7.00
N LEU A 6 5.50 24.96 6.32
CA LEU A 6 4.21 24.26 6.19
C LEU A 6 3.68 23.74 7.53
N ARG A 7 4.55 23.56 8.54
CA ARG A 7 4.13 23.15 9.88
C ARG A 7 3.18 24.14 10.58
N ILE A 8 3.07 25.36 10.06
CA ILE A 8 2.08 26.32 10.56
C ILE A 8 0.66 25.81 10.33
N LEU A 9 0.42 25.01 9.27
CA LEU A 9 -0.90 24.45 8.93
C LEU A 9 -1.40 23.46 9.99
N ASP A 10 -0.50 22.76 10.67
CA ASP A 10 -0.82 21.82 11.77
C ASP A 10 -0.86 22.49 13.16
N SER A 11 -0.85 23.81 13.21
CA SER A 11 -0.86 24.54 14.48
C SER A 11 -2.20 24.44 15.19
N LYS A 12 -2.20 24.01 16.44
CA LYS A 12 -3.40 23.98 17.32
C LYS A 12 -3.65 25.31 18.03
N SER A 13 -2.82 26.34 17.80
CA SER A 13 -3.01 27.68 18.37
C SER A 13 -4.23 28.37 17.77
N MET A 14 -5.16 28.82 18.58
CA MET A 14 -6.37 29.55 18.14
C MET A 14 -6.05 30.79 17.31
N ASP A 15 -4.95 31.51 17.62
CA ASP A 15 -4.58 32.70 16.87
C ASP A 15 -3.99 32.35 15.51
N THR A 16 -3.20 31.27 15.43
CA THR A 16 -2.71 30.75 14.15
C THR A 16 -3.88 30.27 13.29
N GLN A 17 -4.84 29.56 13.86
CA GLN A 17 -6.02 29.06 13.14
C GLN A 17 -6.89 30.21 12.57
N LYS A 18 -6.97 31.35 13.26
CA LYS A 18 -7.67 32.57 12.73
C LYS A 18 -6.97 33.09 11.46
N VAL A 19 -5.64 33.09 11.44
CA VAL A 19 -4.86 33.54 10.28
C VAL A 19 -5.00 32.54 9.13
N LEU A 20 -4.95 31.24 9.42
CA LEU A 20 -5.05 30.16 8.43
C LEU A 20 -6.40 30.13 7.70
N LYS A 21 -7.48 30.62 8.28
CA LYS A 21 -8.79 30.69 7.61
C LYS A 21 -8.76 31.48 6.29
N ASN A 22 -7.86 32.47 6.19
CA ASN A 22 -7.71 33.32 5.02
C ASN A 22 -6.40 33.04 4.25
N ALA A 23 -5.66 32.00 4.64
CA ALA A 23 -4.44 31.62 3.95
C ALA A 23 -4.74 30.91 2.61
N PRO A 24 -3.84 31.01 1.61
CA PRO A 24 -3.95 30.22 0.41
C PRO A 24 -3.97 28.71 0.75
N LYS A 25 -4.79 27.96 0.05
CA LYS A 25 -4.88 26.51 0.24
C LYS A 25 -3.74 25.81 -0.50
N ILE A 26 -3.14 24.79 0.10
CA ILE A 26 -2.11 23.98 -0.57
C ILE A 26 -2.66 23.40 -1.88
N SER A 27 -3.93 23.00 -1.91
CA SER A 27 -4.59 22.47 -3.11
C SER A 27 -4.44 23.35 -4.35
N ASP A 28 -4.31 24.66 -4.17
CA ASP A 28 -4.20 25.61 -5.28
C ASP A 28 -2.81 25.62 -5.94
N TYR A 29 -1.84 24.95 -5.30
CA TYR A 29 -0.43 24.89 -5.71
C TYR A 29 0.06 23.48 -6.01
N ILE A 30 -0.79 22.47 -5.84
CA ILE A 30 -0.46 21.07 -6.13
C ILE A 30 -0.48 20.87 -7.65
N SER A 31 0.51 20.15 -8.19
CA SER A 31 0.53 19.81 -9.62
C SER A 31 -0.61 18.87 -9.99
N GLN A 32 -1.08 18.96 -11.23
CA GLN A 32 -2.13 18.06 -11.73
C GLN A 32 -1.72 16.59 -11.64
N ASP A 33 -0.46 16.27 -11.86
CA ASP A 33 0.06 14.90 -11.73
C ASP A 33 -0.06 14.37 -10.30
N SER A 34 0.20 15.23 -9.30
CA SER A 34 0.03 14.84 -7.88
C SER A 34 -1.43 14.64 -7.52
N LEU A 35 -2.34 15.47 -8.02
CA LEU A 35 -3.78 15.29 -7.83
C LEU A 35 -4.26 14.00 -8.47
N ASN A 36 -3.86 13.74 -9.71
CA ASN A 36 -4.21 12.50 -10.43
C ASN A 36 -3.70 11.26 -9.69
N MET A 37 -2.52 11.33 -9.06
CA MET A 37 -1.98 10.22 -8.27
C MET A 37 -2.84 9.95 -7.04
N LEU A 38 -3.28 10.98 -6.29
CA LEU A 38 -4.15 10.82 -5.13
C LEU A 38 -5.50 10.20 -5.52
N GLU A 39 -6.11 10.67 -6.60
CA GLU A 39 -7.35 10.11 -7.13
C GLU A 39 -7.16 8.65 -7.56
N THR A 40 -6.05 8.32 -8.24
CA THR A 40 -5.72 6.95 -8.62
C THR A 40 -5.64 6.01 -7.41
N VAL A 41 -5.04 6.45 -6.30
CA VAL A 41 -4.99 5.67 -5.06
C VAL A 41 -6.40 5.42 -4.54
N LYS A 42 -7.23 6.46 -4.46
CA LYS A 42 -8.60 6.36 -3.97
C LYS A 42 -9.47 5.44 -4.84
N GLU A 43 -9.36 5.55 -6.16
CA GLU A 43 -10.08 4.69 -7.11
C GLU A 43 -9.61 3.23 -7.07
N THR A 44 -8.32 3.00 -6.78
CA THR A 44 -7.77 1.64 -6.67
C THR A 44 -8.31 0.90 -5.46
N PHE A 45 -8.61 1.61 -4.38
CA PHE A 45 -9.08 1.04 -3.11
C PHE A 45 -10.46 1.62 -2.69
N PRO A 46 -11.51 1.41 -3.47
CA PRO A 46 -12.81 2.07 -3.26
C PRO A 46 -13.55 1.61 -1.98
N ASN A 47 -13.13 0.48 -1.39
CA ASN A 47 -13.73 -0.07 -0.17
C ASN A 47 -12.99 0.37 1.09
N GLU A 48 -11.87 1.06 0.96
CA GLU A 48 -11.13 1.61 2.08
C GLU A 48 -11.61 3.04 2.39
N ASN A 49 -11.59 3.39 3.67
CA ASN A 49 -11.91 4.75 4.09
C ASN A 49 -10.71 5.66 3.84
N ILE A 50 -10.57 6.12 2.60
CA ILE A 50 -9.51 7.03 2.18
C ILE A 50 -10.08 8.45 2.05
N GLU A 51 -9.61 9.34 2.91
CA GLU A 51 -9.92 10.76 2.89
C GLU A 51 -8.71 11.55 2.37
N ILE A 52 -8.94 12.50 1.46
CA ILE A 52 -7.91 13.41 0.97
C ILE A 52 -7.98 14.69 1.80
N ASP A 53 -6.99 14.89 2.66
CA ASP A 53 -6.84 16.09 3.48
C ASP A 53 -5.69 16.94 2.98
N HIS A 54 -6.00 18.07 2.36
CA HIS A 54 -5.02 19.03 1.86
C HIS A 54 -4.35 19.87 2.96
N SER A 55 -4.77 19.74 4.20
CA SER A 55 -4.14 20.39 5.35
C SER A 55 -3.12 19.52 6.07
N LEU A 56 -3.10 18.22 5.76
CA LEU A 56 -2.16 17.26 6.35
C LEU A 56 -0.71 17.66 6.02
N VAL A 57 0.10 17.86 7.05
CA VAL A 57 1.54 18.13 6.91
C VAL A 57 2.33 17.24 7.85
N ARG A 58 3.51 16.81 7.39
CA ARG A 58 4.46 16.03 8.21
C ARG A 58 5.65 16.89 8.62
N GLY A 59 6.19 16.60 9.77
CA GLY A 59 7.32 17.37 10.33
C GLY A 59 8.68 17.10 9.72
N LEU A 60 8.76 16.36 8.62
CA LEU A 60 10.01 15.94 7.96
C LEU A 60 10.07 16.54 6.55
N ASP A 61 11.22 17.13 6.21
CA ASP A 61 11.38 17.94 5.00
C ASP A 61 11.77 17.13 3.76
N TYR A 62 12.00 15.82 3.88
CA TYR A 62 12.43 14.96 2.78
C TYR A 62 11.28 14.43 1.91
N TYR A 63 10.03 14.66 2.28
CA TYR A 63 8.90 14.24 1.44
C TYR A 63 8.80 15.06 0.17
N THR A 64 8.61 14.37 -0.98
CA THR A 64 8.60 14.97 -2.32
C THR A 64 7.29 14.74 -3.06
N GLY A 65 6.35 14.01 -2.48
CA GLY A 65 5.07 13.68 -3.10
C GLY A 65 3.97 13.63 -2.06
N PHE A 66 3.06 12.68 -2.20
CA PHE A 66 2.00 12.50 -1.22
C PHE A 66 2.53 11.97 0.11
N ILE A 67 1.86 12.37 1.16
CA ILE A 67 2.04 11.86 2.52
C ILE A 67 0.73 11.19 2.96
N PHE A 68 0.81 10.32 3.95
CA PHE A 68 -0.37 9.65 4.49
C PHE A 68 -0.22 9.37 5.98
N GLU A 69 -1.35 9.27 6.63
CA GLU A 69 -1.50 8.80 8.01
C GLU A 69 -2.60 7.75 8.08
N ALA A 70 -2.46 6.79 9.00
CA ALA A 70 -3.57 5.97 9.42
C ALA A 70 -3.96 6.39 10.83
N VAL A 71 -5.25 6.65 11.02
CA VAL A 71 -5.83 7.14 12.24
C VAL A 71 -6.86 6.16 12.80
N SER A 72 -7.09 6.21 14.11
CA SER A 72 -8.13 5.41 14.77
C SER A 72 -8.78 6.23 15.87
N ASP A 73 -10.11 6.29 15.87
CA ASP A 73 -10.90 6.95 16.92
C ASP A 73 -10.65 6.34 18.31
N ASP A 74 -10.20 5.09 18.38
CA ASP A 74 -9.88 4.40 19.63
C ASP A 74 -8.65 4.99 20.36
N LEU A 75 -7.86 5.85 19.70
CA LEU A 75 -6.63 6.45 20.25
C LEU A 75 -6.83 7.86 20.83
N GLY A 76 -8.04 8.39 20.80
CA GLY A 76 -8.37 9.70 21.36
C GLY A 76 -7.78 10.89 20.58
N ALA A 77 -7.34 11.95 21.27
CA ALA A 77 -6.97 13.24 20.66
C ALA A 77 -5.73 13.21 19.75
N GLN A 78 -4.91 12.20 19.87
CA GLN A 78 -3.78 11.91 18.97
C GLN A 78 -4.05 10.56 18.31
N ASP A 79 -4.78 10.56 17.25
CA ASP A 79 -5.41 9.41 16.61
C ASP A 79 -4.51 8.68 15.60
N ALA A 80 -3.46 9.33 15.09
CA ALA A 80 -2.54 8.73 14.12
C ALA A 80 -1.62 7.67 14.75
N TYR A 81 -1.69 6.43 14.30
CA TYR A 81 -0.79 5.34 14.72
C TYR A 81 0.26 4.97 13.66
N LEU A 82 0.09 5.43 12.42
CA LEU A 82 1.02 5.22 11.32
C LEU A 82 1.15 6.50 10.52
N GLY A 83 2.32 6.77 9.98
CA GLY A 83 2.52 7.87 9.07
C GLY A 83 3.65 7.62 8.10
N GLY A 84 3.52 8.10 6.88
CA GLY A 84 4.49 7.90 5.83
C GLY A 84 4.31 8.83 4.65
N GLY A 85 5.00 8.53 3.56
CA GLY A 85 4.92 9.28 2.32
C GLY A 85 6.01 8.91 1.32
N ARG A 86 5.99 9.60 0.20
CA ARG A 86 6.96 9.46 -0.88
C ARG A 86 8.13 10.42 -0.69
N TYR A 87 9.37 9.95 -0.92
CA TYR A 87 10.60 10.72 -0.75
C TYR A 87 11.68 10.31 -1.78
N ASP A 88 11.58 10.86 -2.99
CA ASP A 88 12.40 10.47 -4.14
C ASP A 88 13.86 11.01 -4.07
N GLN A 89 14.13 12.03 -3.25
CA GLN A 89 15.44 12.68 -3.18
C GLN A 89 16.31 12.18 -2.04
N LEU A 90 15.74 11.60 -0.99
CA LEU A 90 16.46 11.23 0.23
C LEU A 90 17.63 10.29 -0.05
N PHE A 91 17.45 9.30 -0.94
CA PHE A 91 18.51 8.33 -1.22
C PHE A 91 19.69 8.98 -1.98
N GLU A 92 19.40 9.94 -2.87
CA GLU A 92 20.41 10.73 -3.59
C GLU A 92 21.15 11.67 -2.64
N GLU A 93 20.46 12.34 -1.72
CA GLU A 93 21.05 13.20 -0.68
C GLU A 93 21.98 12.43 0.26
N LEU A 94 21.73 11.15 0.48
CA LEU A 94 22.60 10.24 1.25
C LEU A 94 23.74 9.64 0.42
N GLY A 95 23.96 10.09 -0.82
CA GLY A 95 25.04 9.63 -1.70
C GLY A 95 24.70 8.42 -2.55
N GLY A 96 23.43 8.02 -2.61
CA GLY A 96 22.94 6.93 -3.45
C GLY A 96 22.56 7.38 -4.85
N LYS A 97 21.85 6.51 -5.58
CA LYS A 97 21.30 6.84 -6.91
C LYS A 97 19.95 7.52 -6.75
N LYS A 98 19.53 8.31 -7.74
CA LYS A 98 18.17 8.85 -7.81
C LYS A 98 17.18 7.70 -8.01
N LEU A 99 16.40 7.38 -6.97
CA LEU A 99 15.41 6.32 -6.98
C LEU A 99 14.15 6.82 -6.27
N PRO A 100 12.96 6.55 -6.83
CA PRO A 100 11.72 6.83 -6.12
C PRO A 100 11.63 5.93 -4.88
N ALA A 101 11.22 6.51 -3.78
CA ALA A 101 11.05 5.77 -2.54
C ALA A 101 9.77 6.18 -1.82
N ILE A 102 9.18 5.22 -1.14
CA ILE A 102 8.04 5.39 -0.24
C ILE A 102 8.31 4.60 1.03
N GLY A 103 7.89 5.13 2.15
CA GLY A 103 8.02 4.43 3.42
C GLY A 103 7.08 4.95 4.46
N MET A 104 7.02 4.24 5.57
CA MET A 104 6.18 4.57 6.71
C MET A 104 6.85 4.21 8.03
N ALA A 105 6.39 4.85 9.09
CA ALA A 105 6.70 4.49 10.48
C ALA A 105 5.40 4.21 11.23
N ILE A 106 5.44 3.25 12.16
CA ILE A 106 4.30 2.83 12.97
C ILE A 106 4.66 2.98 14.44
N GLY A 107 3.77 3.59 15.22
CA GLY A 107 3.85 3.58 16.67
C GLY A 107 3.42 2.21 17.19
N ILE A 108 4.38 1.37 17.60
CA ILE A 108 4.12 -0.03 18.02
C ILE A 108 3.17 -0.07 19.21
N GLU A 109 3.35 0.81 20.18
CA GLU A 109 2.51 0.93 21.37
C GLU A 109 1.06 1.27 20.98
N ARG A 110 0.89 2.24 20.09
CA ARG A 110 -0.43 2.66 19.58
C ARG A 110 -1.11 1.56 18.78
N LEU A 111 -0.33 0.85 17.93
CA LEU A 111 -0.85 -0.29 17.21
C LEU A 111 -1.29 -1.40 18.16
N ALA A 112 -0.55 -1.64 19.26
CA ALA A 112 -0.90 -2.63 20.27
C ALA A 112 -2.19 -2.26 21.03
N GLU A 113 -2.43 -0.97 21.30
CA GLU A 113 -3.65 -0.49 21.97
C GLU A 113 -4.91 -0.79 21.16
N ILE A 114 -4.86 -0.64 19.82
CA ILE A 114 -6.00 -0.88 18.93
C ILE A 114 -6.07 -2.32 18.40
N SER A 115 -4.99 -3.11 18.54
CA SER A 115 -4.93 -4.48 18.04
C SER A 115 -5.72 -5.42 18.96
N LYS A 116 -6.71 -6.08 18.39
CA LYS A 116 -7.53 -7.09 19.09
C LYS A 116 -7.09 -8.54 18.79
N ASN A 117 -6.00 -8.72 18.02
CA ASN A 117 -5.62 -10.03 17.49
C ASN A 117 -4.40 -10.63 18.17
N THR A 118 -4.51 -11.90 18.51
CA THR A 118 -3.39 -12.81 18.84
C THR A 118 -2.90 -13.48 17.55
N SER A 119 -1.59 -13.61 17.38
CA SER A 119 -0.99 -14.16 16.16
C SER A 119 -1.40 -15.61 15.90
N SER A 120 -1.96 -15.88 14.74
CA SER A 120 -2.13 -17.22 14.18
C SER A 120 -1.02 -17.50 13.15
N ARG A 121 -0.78 -18.80 12.87
CA ARG A 121 0.18 -19.22 11.84
C ARG A 121 -0.41 -18.87 10.46
N GLN A 122 0.13 -17.88 9.80
CA GLN A 122 -0.43 -17.37 8.55
C GLN A 122 0.06 -18.16 7.33
N THR A 123 -0.84 -18.43 6.39
CA THR A 123 -0.50 -18.99 5.08
C THR A 123 0.04 -17.88 4.18
N LEU A 124 1.25 -18.05 3.64
CA LEU A 124 1.84 -17.08 2.70
C LEU A 124 1.46 -17.44 1.25
N ILE A 125 0.91 -16.48 0.55
CA ILE A 125 0.61 -16.56 -0.89
C ILE A 125 1.42 -15.50 -1.64
N SER A 126 2.19 -15.92 -2.65
CA SER A 126 2.89 -15.00 -3.53
C SER A 126 2.01 -14.63 -4.73
N PHE A 127 1.62 -13.36 -4.83
CA PHE A 127 0.84 -12.83 -5.94
C PHE A 127 1.77 -12.20 -6.97
N MET A 128 1.88 -12.82 -8.14
CA MET A 128 2.83 -12.48 -9.20
C MET A 128 2.16 -11.74 -10.34
N ILE A 129 2.54 -10.49 -10.56
CA ILE A 129 2.12 -9.67 -11.69
C ILE A 129 3.18 -9.80 -12.79
N LEU A 130 2.76 -10.18 -14.01
CA LEU A 130 3.67 -10.44 -15.13
C LEU A 130 3.80 -9.27 -16.11
N SER A 131 2.99 -8.22 -15.97
CA SER A 131 2.98 -7.07 -16.88
C SER A 131 2.69 -5.78 -16.12
N ASP A 132 3.44 -4.73 -16.42
CA ASP A 132 3.25 -3.40 -15.82
C ASP A 132 1.91 -2.76 -16.25
N LYS A 133 1.42 -3.13 -17.43
CA LYS A 133 0.17 -2.60 -17.98
C LYS A 133 -1.07 -2.94 -17.14
N ILE A 134 -1.00 -4.04 -16.38
CA ILE A 134 -2.12 -4.53 -15.58
C ILE A 134 -1.97 -4.24 -14.09
N GLN A 135 -0.90 -3.56 -13.67
CA GLN A 135 -0.55 -3.38 -12.24
C GLN A 135 -1.71 -2.83 -11.41
N GLN A 136 -2.37 -1.76 -11.84
CA GLN A 136 -3.48 -1.16 -11.09
C GLN A 136 -4.63 -2.15 -10.85
N LYS A 137 -5.03 -2.88 -11.90
CA LYS A 137 -6.08 -3.91 -11.77
C LYS A 137 -5.62 -5.08 -10.92
N ALA A 138 -4.36 -5.49 -11.05
CA ALA A 138 -3.77 -6.57 -10.27
C ALA A 138 -3.69 -6.22 -8.77
N TYR A 139 -3.34 -5.00 -8.42
CA TYR A 139 -3.34 -4.54 -7.02
C TYR A 139 -4.74 -4.54 -6.41
N LYS A 140 -5.76 -4.11 -7.17
CA LYS A 140 -7.14 -4.19 -6.74
C LYS A 140 -7.57 -5.63 -6.47
N ILE A 141 -7.27 -6.55 -7.39
CA ILE A 141 -7.57 -7.99 -7.20
C ILE A 141 -6.84 -8.55 -5.96
N ALA A 142 -5.56 -8.25 -5.80
CA ALA A 142 -4.78 -8.70 -4.63
C ALA A 142 -5.34 -8.15 -3.32
N HIS A 143 -5.78 -6.90 -3.31
CA HIS A 143 -6.42 -6.26 -2.17
C HIS A 143 -7.77 -6.94 -1.84
N ASP A 144 -8.63 -7.13 -2.84
CA ASP A 144 -9.92 -7.80 -2.66
C ASP A 144 -9.76 -9.24 -2.13
N LEU A 145 -8.76 -10.00 -2.65
CA LEU A 145 -8.48 -11.35 -2.18
C LEU A 145 -7.95 -11.37 -0.73
N ARG A 146 -7.08 -10.42 -0.37
CA ARG A 146 -6.54 -10.29 0.99
C ARG A 146 -7.63 -10.04 2.02
N SER A 147 -8.65 -9.29 1.68
CA SER A 147 -9.76 -8.97 2.59
C SER A 147 -10.67 -10.16 2.93
N LEU A 148 -10.61 -11.25 2.15
CA LEU A 148 -11.45 -12.43 2.34
C LEU A 148 -11.01 -13.33 3.51
N ASN A 149 -9.72 -13.34 3.84
CA ASN A 149 -9.19 -14.18 4.91
C ASN A 149 -8.00 -13.50 5.61
N LYS A 150 -8.16 -13.21 6.90
CA LYS A 150 -7.16 -12.53 7.73
C LYS A 150 -5.97 -13.39 8.11
N ASP A 151 -6.09 -14.71 7.99
CA ASP A 151 -5.04 -15.67 8.30
C ASP A 151 -4.08 -15.91 7.12
N ILE A 152 -4.28 -15.16 6.03
CA ILE A 152 -3.44 -15.22 4.82
C ILE A 152 -2.61 -13.94 4.66
N VAL A 153 -1.32 -14.12 4.42
CA VAL A 153 -0.41 -13.06 3.99
C VAL A 153 -0.27 -13.09 2.48
N PHE A 154 -0.62 -12.00 1.82
CA PHE A 154 -0.37 -11.82 0.40
C PHE A 154 0.91 -11.01 0.18
N GLU A 155 1.94 -11.63 -0.37
CA GLU A 155 3.12 -10.95 -0.87
C GLU A 155 2.93 -10.64 -2.37
N VAL A 156 2.77 -9.37 -2.72
CA VAL A 156 2.71 -8.95 -4.12
C VAL A 156 4.12 -8.80 -4.65
N SER A 157 4.46 -9.62 -5.66
CA SER A 157 5.77 -9.56 -6.30
C SER A 157 5.90 -8.31 -7.18
N LEU A 158 6.60 -7.31 -6.66
CA LEU A 158 6.87 -6.04 -7.34
C LEU A 158 8.07 -6.15 -8.29
N GLY A 159 8.10 -5.26 -9.29
CA GLY A 159 9.22 -5.06 -10.17
C GLY A 159 9.34 -6.08 -11.32
N GLU A 160 10.33 -5.81 -12.16
CA GLU A 160 10.66 -6.62 -13.32
C GLU A 160 11.24 -7.97 -12.90
N GLY A 161 11.03 -8.98 -13.73
CA GLY A 161 11.59 -10.31 -13.53
C GLY A 161 10.76 -11.39 -14.23
N SER A 162 11.44 -12.44 -14.68
CA SER A 162 10.76 -13.58 -15.28
C SER A 162 9.90 -14.34 -14.25
N LEU A 163 8.85 -15.01 -14.71
CA LEU A 163 8.02 -15.90 -13.88
C LEU A 163 8.88 -16.90 -13.11
N LYS A 164 9.92 -17.47 -13.74
CA LYS A 164 10.87 -18.39 -13.08
C LYS A 164 11.57 -17.73 -11.88
N SER A 165 12.00 -16.48 -12.03
CA SER A 165 12.65 -15.74 -10.94
C SER A 165 11.69 -15.48 -9.79
N LYS A 166 10.45 -15.07 -10.10
CA LYS A 166 9.39 -14.80 -9.11
C LYS A 166 9.01 -16.09 -8.35
N LEU A 167 8.86 -17.23 -9.05
CA LEU A 167 8.60 -18.54 -8.43
C LEU A 167 9.76 -18.99 -7.52
N ARG A 168 11.01 -18.79 -7.95
CA ARG A 168 12.18 -19.11 -7.13
C ARG A 168 12.20 -18.30 -5.83
N ARG A 169 11.82 -17.02 -5.89
CA ARG A 169 11.70 -16.18 -4.70
C ARG A 169 10.59 -16.66 -3.79
N ALA A 170 9.38 -16.92 -4.30
CA ALA A 170 8.27 -17.43 -3.53
C ALA A 170 8.60 -18.75 -2.79
N ASN A 171 9.32 -19.66 -3.44
CA ASN A 171 9.81 -20.90 -2.80
C ASN A 171 10.82 -20.61 -1.69
N LYS A 172 11.75 -19.66 -1.89
CA LYS A 172 12.71 -19.25 -0.86
C LYS A 172 12.00 -18.66 0.36
N ASP A 173 10.95 -17.89 0.14
CA ASP A 173 10.14 -17.23 1.17
C ASP A 173 9.10 -18.19 1.79
N LYS A 174 9.11 -19.48 1.36
CA LYS A 174 8.22 -20.56 1.85
C LYS A 174 6.74 -20.26 1.64
N ALA A 175 6.39 -19.61 0.54
CA ALA A 175 4.99 -19.43 0.19
C ALA A 175 4.34 -20.79 -0.10
N SER A 176 3.11 -20.96 0.38
CA SER A 176 2.33 -22.19 0.15
C SER A 176 1.75 -22.25 -1.25
N TYR A 177 1.41 -21.07 -1.79
CA TYR A 177 0.79 -20.94 -3.12
C TYR A 177 1.38 -19.76 -3.88
N ALA A 178 1.36 -19.87 -5.22
CA ALA A 178 1.58 -18.76 -6.14
C ALA A 178 0.31 -18.48 -6.91
N ILE A 179 -0.10 -17.22 -6.94
CA ILE A 179 -1.15 -16.68 -7.80
C ILE A 179 -0.45 -15.90 -8.90
N ILE A 180 -0.74 -16.22 -10.16
CA ILE A 180 -0.06 -15.63 -11.31
C ILE A 180 -1.10 -14.94 -12.18
N LEU A 181 -0.86 -13.67 -12.50
CA LEU A 181 -1.72 -12.83 -13.32
C LEU A 181 -0.88 -12.13 -14.41
N GLY A 182 -1.21 -12.42 -15.65
CA GLY A 182 -0.67 -11.75 -16.83
C GLY A 182 -1.78 -11.07 -17.65
N ASP A 183 -1.41 -10.52 -18.80
CA ASP A 183 -2.36 -9.85 -19.70
C ASP A 183 -3.44 -10.82 -20.22
N GLU A 184 -3.07 -12.07 -20.54
CA GLU A 184 -3.99 -13.10 -21.04
C GLU A 184 -5.00 -13.54 -19.96
N GLU A 185 -4.50 -13.77 -18.75
CA GLU A 185 -5.34 -14.14 -17.60
C GLU A 185 -6.34 -13.02 -17.30
N LEU A 186 -5.88 -11.77 -17.28
CA LEU A 186 -6.77 -10.64 -17.03
C LEU A 186 -7.82 -10.47 -18.12
N ALA A 187 -7.44 -10.65 -19.40
CA ALA A 187 -8.38 -10.55 -20.53
C ALA A 187 -9.43 -11.65 -20.54
N SER A 188 -9.09 -12.84 -20.02
CA SER A 188 -10.01 -14.00 -19.91
C SER A 188 -10.70 -14.11 -18.55
N GLU A 189 -10.54 -13.10 -17.66
CA GLU A 189 -11.08 -13.08 -16.29
C GLU A 189 -10.69 -14.33 -15.47
N THR A 190 -9.47 -14.80 -15.69
CA THR A 190 -8.91 -15.98 -15.02
C THR A 190 -7.63 -15.65 -14.28
N ILE A 191 -7.20 -16.56 -13.41
CA ILE A 191 -5.98 -16.50 -12.63
C ILE A 191 -5.35 -17.89 -12.62
N LEU A 192 -4.03 -17.97 -12.69
CA LEU A 192 -3.33 -19.24 -12.50
C LEU A 192 -2.98 -19.41 -11.02
N LEU A 193 -3.37 -20.53 -10.44
CA LEU A 193 -3.03 -20.95 -9.08
C LEU A 193 -2.07 -22.13 -9.15
N LYS A 194 -0.96 -22.05 -8.41
CA LYS A 194 0.02 -23.13 -8.27
C LYS A 194 0.30 -23.39 -6.78
N SER A 195 0.21 -24.66 -6.34
CA SER A 195 0.76 -25.09 -5.05
C SER A 195 2.28 -25.09 -5.12
N LEU A 196 2.95 -24.61 -4.06
CA LEU A 196 4.41 -24.60 -3.93
C LEU A 196 4.90 -25.60 -2.87
N GLN A 197 3.99 -26.31 -2.21
CA GLN A 197 4.31 -27.30 -1.19
C GLN A 197 4.52 -28.71 -1.73
N GLU A 198 4.03 -28.95 -2.95
CA GLU A 198 4.15 -30.26 -3.63
C GLU A 198 5.12 -30.14 -4.82
N ASP A 199 6.09 -31.05 -4.90
CA ASP A 199 6.92 -31.21 -6.09
C ASP A 199 6.03 -31.66 -7.25
N ASN A 200 6.09 -30.90 -8.38
CA ASN A 200 5.30 -31.14 -9.60
C ASN A 200 3.79 -30.81 -9.53
N SER A 201 3.33 -29.89 -8.67
CA SER A 201 1.96 -29.45 -8.76
C SER A 201 1.66 -28.73 -10.07
N ASP A 202 0.62 -29.17 -10.78
CA ASP A 202 0.14 -28.53 -11.99
C ASP A 202 -0.46 -27.14 -11.67
N GLN A 203 -0.30 -26.22 -12.62
CA GLN A 203 -0.97 -24.94 -12.57
C GLN A 203 -2.45 -25.13 -12.89
N LYS A 204 -3.33 -24.61 -12.04
CA LYS A 204 -4.78 -24.61 -12.25
C LYS A 204 -5.21 -23.23 -12.73
N LYS A 205 -5.92 -23.18 -13.85
CA LYS A 205 -6.57 -21.96 -14.34
C LYS A 205 -7.95 -21.86 -13.69
N LEU A 206 -8.17 -20.79 -12.92
CA LEU A 206 -9.38 -20.56 -12.15
C LEU A 206 -10.01 -19.22 -12.54
N THR A 207 -11.31 -19.12 -12.45
CA THR A 207 -12.01 -17.83 -12.52
C THR A 207 -11.80 -17.01 -11.24
N LEU A 208 -12.08 -15.72 -11.29
CA LEU A 208 -12.02 -14.87 -10.08
C LEU A 208 -12.95 -15.35 -8.97
N ASN A 209 -14.09 -15.94 -9.29
CA ASN A 209 -15.01 -16.49 -8.29
C ASN A 209 -14.48 -17.78 -7.64
N GLU A 210 -13.82 -18.63 -8.40
CA GLU A 210 -13.22 -19.87 -7.89
C GLU A 210 -12.02 -19.54 -6.98
N ILE A 211 -11.16 -18.60 -7.36
CA ILE A 211 -10.05 -18.18 -6.49
C ILE A 211 -10.53 -17.53 -5.21
N LYS A 212 -11.61 -16.72 -5.24
CA LYS A 212 -12.23 -16.17 -4.03
C LYS A 212 -12.71 -17.27 -3.08
N LYS A 213 -13.39 -18.29 -3.60
CA LYS A 213 -13.83 -19.44 -2.81
C LYS A 213 -12.65 -20.20 -2.21
N PHE A 214 -11.60 -20.44 -3.01
CA PHE A 214 -10.38 -21.08 -2.53
C PHE A 214 -9.76 -20.32 -1.37
N ILE A 215 -9.55 -19.00 -1.51
CA ILE A 215 -8.97 -18.13 -0.47
C ILE A 215 -9.80 -18.16 0.81
N SER A 216 -11.13 -18.19 0.71
CA SER A 216 -12.02 -18.25 1.86
C SER A 216 -12.02 -19.62 2.57
N SER A 217 -11.48 -20.67 1.94
CA SER A 217 -11.52 -22.03 2.44
C SER A 217 -10.22 -22.54 3.08
N ILE A 218 -9.12 -21.81 2.95
CA ILE A 218 -7.79 -22.18 3.47
C ILE A 218 -7.36 -21.42 4.72
#